data_1d60d417e870a2ee8a319c84f56c7988
#
_entry.id   1d60d417e870a2ee8a319c84f56c7988
#
_cell.length_a   1.000
_cell.length_b   1.000
_cell.length_c   1.000
_cell.angle_alpha   90.00
_cell.angle_beta   90.00
_cell.angle_gamma   90.00
#
_symmetry.space_group_name_H-M   'P 1'
#
loop_
_entity.id
_entity.type
_entity.pdbx_description
1 polymer ?
#
loop_
_entity_poly.entity_id
_entity_poly.type
_entity_poly.pdbx_seq_one_letter_code
_entity_poly.pdbx_strand_id
1 'polypeptide(L)' 'FFGTNGVHPDAGYTTPDIAEAMVKEKAMEQCRECFVLADATKINQISSVTFSAFEDAKLLTIGIADEKYKKYKNVMEVEA' A
#
# COMPACT_ATOMS: atom_id res chain seq x y z
N PHE A 1 -4.10 -8.61 5.96
CA PHE A 1 -4.35 -7.83 4.74
C PHE A 1 -4.92 -6.47 5.09
N PHE A 2 -4.40 -5.42 4.48
CA PHE A 2 -4.83 -4.05 4.72
C PHE A 2 -5.24 -3.38 3.42
N GLY A 3 -6.38 -2.71 3.42
CA GLY A 3 -6.75 -1.85 2.30
C GLY A 3 -6.04 -0.50 2.41
N THR A 4 -5.88 0.19 1.28
CA THR A 4 -5.26 1.52 1.26
C THR A 4 -6.00 2.42 0.28
N ASN A 5 -5.94 3.72 0.54
CA ASN A 5 -6.53 4.72 -0.35
C ASN A 5 -5.51 5.28 -1.33
N GLY A 6 -4.22 5.11 -1.05
CA GLY A 6 -3.18 5.56 -1.97
C GLY A 6 -1.92 4.75 -1.81
N VAL A 7 -1.19 4.60 -2.90
CA VAL A 7 0.10 3.90 -2.95
C VAL A 7 1.08 4.75 -3.74
N HIS A 8 2.23 5.02 -3.16
CA HIS A 8 3.29 5.74 -3.85
C HIS A 8 4.65 5.28 -3.30
N PRO A 9 5.66 5.07 -4.16
CA PRO A 9 6.95 4.56 -3.69
C PRO A 9 7.63 5.46 -2.65
N ASP A 10 7.45 6.77 -2.74
CA ASP A 10 8.05 7.72 -1.82
C ASP A 10 7.16 8.04 -0.62
N ALA A 11 5.86 8.12 -0.83
CA ALA A 11 4.91 8.45 0.24
C ALA A 11 4.44 7.22 1.03
N GLY A 12 4.59 6.02 0.48
CA GLY A 12 4.13 4.79 1.10
C GLY A 12 2.65 4.54 0.91
N TYR A 13 2.04 3.89 1.90
CA TYR A 13 0.60 3.58 1.87
C TYR A 13 -0.14 4.61 2.69
N THR A 14 -1.17 5.20 2.11
CA THR A 14 -1.83 6.36 2.69
C THR A 14 -3.34 6.20 2.81
N THR A 15 -3.92 6.96 3.74
CA THR A 15 -5.37 7.01 3.96
C THR A 15 -5.74 8.44 4.34
N PRO A 16 -6.96 8.91 4.05
CA PRO A 16 -7.38 10.25 4.48
C PRO A 16 -7.76 10.36 5.95
N ASP A 17 -7.99 9.22 6.63
CA ASP A 17 -8.47 9.20 8.02
C ASP A 17 -7.33 8.89 8.99
N ILE A 18 -6.98 9.86 9.85
CA ILE A 18 -5.88 9.70 10.80
C ILE A 18 -6.14 8.60 11.84
N ALA A 19 -7.38 8.44 12.29
CA ALA A 19 -7.71 7.38 13.24
C ALA A 19 -7.51 6.00 12.62
N GLU A 20 -7.91 5.84 11.36
CA GLU A 20 -7.71 4.61 10.61
C GLU A 20 -6.22 4.34 10.37
N ALA A 21 -5.45 5.40 10.07
CA ALA A 21 -4.00 5.28 9.88
C ALA A 21 -3.33 4.79 11.16
N MET A 22 -3.72 5.29 12.31
CA MET A 22 -3.14 4.88 13.60
C MET A 22 -3.41 3.41 13.91
N VAL A 23 -4.64 2.95 13.64
CA VAL A 23 -4.99 1.55 13.84
C VAL A 23 -4.19 0.64 12.90
N LYS A 24 -4.08 1.02 11.64
CA LYS A 24 -3.33 0.24 10.66
C LYS A 24 -1.85 0.20 10.96
N GLU A 25 -1.27 1.32 11.35
CA GLU A 25 0.14 1.41 11.72
C GLU A 25 0.46 0.46 12.87
N LYS A 26 -0.38 0.48 13.90
CA LYS A 26 -0.20 -0.38 15.05
C LYS A 26 -0.35 -1.86 14.70
N ALA A 27 -1.33 -2.19 13.88
CA ALA A 27 -1.52 -3.57 13.44
C ALA A 27 -0.34 -4.07 12.60
N MET A 28 0.23 -3.20 11.77
CA MET A 28 1.39 -3.56 10.96
C MET A 28 2.65 -3.81 11.80
N GLU A 29 2.81 -3.09 12.90
CA GLU A 29 3.92 -3.32 13.83
C GLU A 29 3.89 -4.73 14.42
N GLN A 30 2.72 -5.32 14.53
CA GLN A 30 2.53 -6.65 15.13
C GLN A 30 2.53 -7.77 14.09
N CYS A 31 2.57 -7.45 12.82
CA CYS A 31 2.58 -8.44 11.75
C CYS A 31 4.00 -8.84 11.39
N ARG A 32 4.22 -10.13 11.16
CA ARG A 32 5.49 -10.61 10.63
C ARG A 32 5.59 -10.32 9.14
N GLU A 33 4.47 -10.43 8.45
CA GLU A 33 4.41 -10.24 7.01
C GLU A 33 3.12 -9.50 6.70
N CYS A 34 3.24 -8.29 6.21
CA CYS A 34 2.11 -7.43 5.94
C CYS A 34 1.80 -7.37 4.44
N PHE A 35 0.54 -7.48 4.10
CA PHE A 35 0.07 -7.36 2.72
C PHE A 35 -0.89 -6.20 2.62
N VAL A 36 -0.68 -5.34 1.63
CA VAL A 36 -1.57 -4.23 1.33
C VAL A 36 -2.27 -4.52 0.00
N LEU A 37 -3.57 -4.39 0.00
CA LEU A 37 -4.39 -4.62 -1.19
C LEU A 37 -4.77 -3.29 -1.83
N ALA A 38 -4.55 -3.17 -3.13
CA ALA A 38 -4.92 -1.98 -3.86
C ALA A 38 -5.30 -2.34 -5.29
N ASP A 39 -6.25 -1.62 -5.87
CA ASP A 39 -6.54 -1.71 -7.30
C ASP A 39 -5.74 -0.65 -8.06
N ALA A 40 -5.81 -0.69 -9.39
CA ALA A 40 -5.04 0.23 -10.23
C ALA A 40 -5.38 1.70 -9.99
N THR A 41 -6.58 1.99 -9.49
CA THR A 41 -6.99 3.38 -9.23
C THR A 41 -6.29 4.00 -8.03
N LYS A 42 -5.72 3.18 -7.15
CA LYS A 42 -5.01 3.65 -5.95
C LYS A 42 -3.52 3.86 -6.19
N ILE A 43 -2.99 3.33 -7.29
CA ILE A 43 -1.57 3.46 -7.63
C ILE A 43 -1.27 4.92 -7.97
N ASN A 44 -0.16 5.43 -7.44
CA ASN A 44 0.27 6.84 -7.58
C ASN A 44 -0.65 7.87 -6.90
N GLN A 45 -1.59 7.42 -6.09
CA GLN A 45 -2.42 8.32 -5.29
C GLN A 45 -1.80 8.54 -3.92
N ILE A 46 -1.88 9.76 -3.42
CA ILE A 46 -1.36 10.12 -2.10
C ILE A 46 -2.49 10.76 -1.31
N SER A 47 -2.87 10.14 -0.21
CA SER A 47 -3.86 10.69 0.72
C SER A 47 -3.16 11.42 1.87
N SER A 48 -3.93 11.95 2.82
CA SER A 48 -3.42 12.88 3.83
C SER A 48 -2.45 12.28 4.82
N VAL A 49 -2.60 10.98 5.15
CA VAL A 49 -1.84 10.36 6.23
C VAL A 49 -1.17 9.07 5.75
N THR A 50 0.14 8.98 5.96
CA THR A 50 0.89 7.74 5.68
C THR A 50 0.82 6.82 6.89
N PHE A 51 0.45 5.55 6.68
CA PHE A 51 0.45 4.57 7.78
C PHE A 51 1.58 3.53 7.65
N SER A 52 2.28 3.48 6.53
CA SER A 52 3.41 2.58 6.34
C SER A 52 4.29 3.06 5.20
N ALA A 53 5.59 2.83 5.33
CA ALA A 53 6.51 3.03 4.23
C ALA A 53 6.23 1.99 3.13
N PHE A 54 6.57 2.31 1.90
CA PHE A 54 6.26 1.46 0.76
C PHE A 54 6.90 0.06 0.89
N GLU A 55 8.14 0.01 1.31
CA GLU A 55 8.90 -1.23 1.41
C GLU A 55 8.57 -2.09 2.63
N ASP A 56 7.81 -1.57 3.57
CA ASP A 56 7.48 -2.30 4.81
C ASP A 56 6.36 -3.31 4.64
N ALA A 57 5.72 -3.36 3.50
CA ALA A 57 4.65 -4.31 3.22
C ALA A 57 4.76 -4.82 1.79
N LYS A 58 4.12 -5.95 1.53
CA LYS A 58 3.98 -6.48 0.18
C LYS A 58 2.69 -5.93 -0.42
N LEU A 59 2.78 -5.36 -1.59
CA LEU A 59 1.63 -4.81 -2.30
C LEU A 59 1.03 -5.88 -3.23
N LEU A 60 -0.24 -6.16 -3.03
CA LEU A 60 -1.02 -7.01 -3.93
C LEU A 60 -1.94 -6.09 -4.73
N THR A 61 -1.76 -6.05 -6.03
CA THR A 61 -2.55 -5.19 -6.89
C THR A 61 -3.15 -5.95 -8.07
N ILE A 62 -4.34 -5.56 -8.48
CA ILE A 62 -5.00 -6.12 -9.67
C ILE A 62 -4.72 -5.17 -10.82
N GLY A 63 -3.85 -5.60 -11.72
CA GLY A 63 -3.41 -4.78 -12.84
C GLY A 63 -2.47 -3.67 -12.40
N ILE A 64 -1.38 -3.49 -13.13
CA ILE A 64 -0.43 -2.41 -12.89
C ILE A 64 -0.45 -1.47 -14.09
N ALA A 65 -1.00 -0.27 -13.89
CA ALA A 65 -1.05 0.72 -14.94
C ALA A 65 0.30 1.41 -15.15
N ASP A 66 1.11 1.47 -14.11
CA ASP A 66 2.42 2.13 -14.13
C ASP A 66 3.53 1.09 -14.00
N GLU A 67 4.29 0.90 -15.07
CA GLU A 67 5.32 -0.12 -15.13
C GLU A 67 6.48 0.08 -14.15
N LYS A 68 6.66 1.28 -13.62
CA LYS A 68 7.72 1.51 -12.64
C LYS A 68 7.55 0.66 -11.38
N TYR A 69 6.34 0.23 -11.07
CA TYR A 69 6.09 -0.64 -9.93
C TYR A 69 6.57 -2.07 -10.13
N LYS A 70 6.73 -2.51 -11.38
CA LYS A 70 7.16 -3.88 -11.67
C LYS A 70 8.59 -4.16 -11.24
N LYS A 71 9.40 -3.14 -11.07
CA LYS A 71 10.79 -3.29 -10.62
C LYS A 71 10.93 -3.49 -9.11
N TYR A 72 9.88 -3.23 -8.35
CA TYR A 72 9.93 -3.38 -6.89
C TYR A 72 9.64 -4.81 -6.49
N LYS A 73 10.51 -5.38 -5.65
CA LYS A 73 10.39 -6.79 -5.22
C LYS A 73 9.16 -7.05 -4.36
N ASN A 74 8.66 -6.03 -3.68
CA ASN A 74 7.51 -6.16 -2.79
C ASN A 74 6.18 -5.97 -3.50
N VAL A 75 6.17 -5.73 -4.79
CA VAL A 75 4.95 -5.56 -5.57
C VAL A 75 4.59 -6.88 -6.27
N MET A 76 3.36 -7.35 -6.05
CA MET A 76 2.85 -8.58 -6.64
C MET A 76 1.57 -8.26 -7.40
N GLU A 77 1.59 -8.52 -8.71
CA GLU A 77 0.41 -8.33 -9.53
C GLU A 77 -0.43 -9.60 -9.50
N VAL A 78 -1.72 -9.43 -9.23
CA VAL A 78 -2.68 -10.53 -9.19
C VAL A 78 -3.59 -10.41 -10.40
N GLU A 79 -3.80 -11.50 -11.12
CA GLU A 79 -4.72 -11.54 -12.24
C GLU A 79 -6.15 -11.62 -11.74
N ALA A 80 -7.01 -10.84 -12.39
CA ALA A 80 -8.43 -10.81 -12.05
C ALA A 80 -9.14 -12.09 -12.54
#